data_9857b31cb9ae427a2798260131f7018a
#
_entry.id   9857b31cb9ae427a2798260131f7018a
#
_cell.length_a   1.000
_cell.length_b   1.000
_cell.length_c   1.000
_cell.angle_alpha   90.00
_cell.angle_beta   90.00
_cell.angle_gamma   90.00
#
_symmetry.space_group_name_H-M   'P 1'
#
loop_
_entity.id
_entity.type
_entity.pdbx_description
1 polymer ?
#
loop_
_entity_poly.entity_id
_entity_poly.type
_entity_poly.pdbx_seq_one_letter_code
_entity_poly.pdbx_strand_id
1 'polypeptide(L)'
;MPFFVCAVSARVCPGGRAVSATDGPGGETRRRRVVPGDGPDGKDARMQDLLELVRTNPYPGRGIVVGKDRVYYWIMGRSTNSRNRVFVATEDGIRTEAHDPALLEDPSLIIYHPVRTMGDKLVVTNGDQTDTIVEKGDFFAGCMAREYEPDAPNFTPRISAVVNPDGSFQMSILKHASGRCLREFFCYEGCDEGVGYFISTYQGDGNPLPTFAGEPVEVKMPEPDELWSALNADNKVSLYANVGGQVKLYNKNLGD
;
A
#
# COMPACT_ATOMS: atom_id res chain seq x y z
N MET A 1 -33.22 12.71 -15.31
CA MET A 1 -32.24 12.07 -14.39
C MET A 1 -31.28 13.15 -13.96
N PRO A 2 -31.18 13.51 -12.68
CA PRO A 2 -30.30 14.59 -12.25
C PRO A 2 -28.88 14.06 -12.06
N PHE A 3 -27.92 14.77 -12.64
CA PHE A 3 -26.50 14.58 -12.44
C PHE A 3 -26.12 15.08 -11.03
N PHE A 4 -25.65 14.19 -10.17
CA PHE A 4 -24.95 14.56 -8.95
C PHE A 4 -23.51 14.90 -9.28
N VAL A 5 -23.17 16.17 -9.21
CA VAL A 5 -21.79 16.67 -9.24
C VAL A 5 -21.25 16.53 -7.82
N CYS A 6 -20.32 15.62 -7.59
CA CYS A 6 -19.59 15.54 -6.35
C CYS A 6 -18.53 16.65 -6.33
N ALA A 7 -18.76 17.70 -5.54
CA ALA A 7 -17.81 18.79 -5.38
C ALA A 7 -16.64 18.35 -4.53
N VAL A 8 -15.46 18.23 -5.16
CA VAL A 8 -14.18 18.08 -4.45
C VAL A 8 -13.81 19.48 -3.92
N SER A 9 -13.90 19.67 -2.60
CA SER A 9 -13.50 20.90 -1.93
C SER A 9 -11.96 20.96 -1.83
N ALA A 10 -11.32 21.58 -2.80
CA ALA A 10 -9.93 22.02 -2.67
C ALA A 10 -9.88 23.27 -1.78
N ARG A 11 -9.31 23.21 -0.61
CA ARG A 11 -9.00 24.39 0.20
C ARG A 11 -7.78 25.09 -0.39
N VAL A 12 -8.02 26.16 -1.10
CA VAL A 12 -6.99 27.12 -1.53
C VAL A 12 -6.70 28.03 -0.34
N CYS A 13 -5.44 28.09 0.12
CA CYS A 13 -4.98 29.06 1.10
C CYS A 13 -4.78 30.43 0.42
N PRO A 14 -5.41 31.51 0.87
CA PRO A 14 -5.14 32.85 0.33
C PRO A 14 -3.89 33.45 0.97
N GLY A 15 -3.02 34.00 0.14
CA GLY A 15 -1.80 34.71 0.53
C GLY A 15 -2.07 35.91 1.41
N GLY A 16 -1.33 35.99 2.52
CA GLY A 16 -1.40 37.10 3.47
C GLY A 16 -0.72 38.37 2.94
N ARG A 17 -1.46 39.48 2.92
CA ARG A 17 -0.92 40.85 2.84
C ARG A 17 -0.62 41.34 4.25
N ALA A 18 0.57 41.87 4.43
CA ALA A 18 0.99 42.57 5.65
C ALA A 18 0.18 43.85 5.83
N VAL A 19 -0.39 44.07 7.03
CA VAL A 19 -0.96 45.35 7.45
C VAL A 19 -0.21 45.75 8.75
N SER A 20 0.31 46.99 8.72
CA SER A 20 1.01 47.63 9.86
C SER A 20 0.04 47.90 10.98
N ALA A 21 0.41 47.54 12.20
CA ALA A 21 -0.32 47.86 13.41
C ALA A 21 0.36 49.05 14.14
N THR A 22 -0.45 50.02 14.53
CA THR A 22 -0.11 51.13 15.43
C THR A 22 -0.35 50.70 16.87
N ASP A 23 0.58 51.13 17.76
CA ASP A 23 0.59 50.87 19.20
C ASP A 23 -0.56 51.56 19.96
N GLY A 24 -1.12 50.81 20.95
CA GLY A 24 -1.92 51.33 22.05
C GLY A 24 -1.70 50.47 23.33
N PRO A 25 -1.59 51.10 24.53
CA PRO A 25 -1.11 50.43 25.73
C PRO A 25 -2.24 49.77 26.55
N GLY A 26 -2.05 48.49 26.92
CA GLY A 26 -2.97 47.80 27.84
C GLY A 26 -2.51 46.36 28.07
N GLY A 27 -1.81 46.15 29.21
CA GLY A 27 -1.20 44.88 29.54
C GLY A 27 -2.19 43.82 29.95
N GLU A 28 -2.05 42.66 29.35
CA GLU A 28 -2.42 41.36 29.91
C GLU A 28 -1.47 40.30 29.35
N THR A 29 -0.66 39.71 30.23
CA THR A 29 0.29 38.65 29.91
C THR A 29 -0.47 37.37 29.58
N ARG A 30 -0.91 37.20 28.31
CA ARG A 30 -1.30 35.90 27.77
C ARG A 30 -0.04 35.05 27.67
N ARG A 31 0.06 34.04 28.53
CA ARG A 31 1.00 32.95 28.35
C ARG A 31 0.78 32.34 26.98
N ARG A 32 1.71 32.58 26.06
CA ARG A 32 1.80 31.88 24.81
C ARG A 32 1.92 30.38 25.14
N ARG A 33 0.90 29.60 24.76
CA ARG A 33 1.00 28.16 24.68
C ARG A 33 2.07 27.88 23.63
N VAL A 34 3.26 27.46 24.04
CA VAL A 34 4.30 26.95 23.13
C VAL A 34 3.73 25.68 22.56
N VAL A 35 3.35 25.71 21.29
CA VAL A 35 3.14 24.50 20.50
C VAL A 35 4.54 23.91 20.37
N PRO A 36 4.76 22.62 20.68
CA PRO A 36 6.06 22.00 20.47
C PRO A 36 6.43 22.20 19.00
N GLY A 37 7.54 22.89 18.75
CA GLY A 37 8.03 23.14 17.41
C GLY A 37 8.46 21.84 16.75
N ASP A 38 8.22 21.72 15.45
CA ASP A 38 8.83 20.75 14.57
C ASP A 38 10.35 20.98 14.55
N GLY A 39 11.04 20.37 15.50
CA GLY A 39 12.50 20.25 15.47
C GLY A 39 12.88 19.10 14.51
N PRO A 40 14.12 19.05 14.04
CA PRO A 40 14.59 17.96 13.17
C PRO A 40 14.37 16.55 13.76
N ASP A 41 14.21 16.44 15.09
CA ASP A 41 13.92 15.18 15.79
C ASP A 41 12.46 14.72 15.70
N GLY A 42 11.54 15.55 15.22
CA GLY A 42 10.11 15.24 15.11
C GLY A 42 9.76 14.31 13.92
N LYS A 43 10.59 14.24 12.89
CA LYS A 43 10.38 13.35 11.75
C LYS A 43 10.73 11.89 12.09
N ASP A 44 11.79 11.65 12.85
CA ASP A 44 12.23 10.30 13.23
C ASP A 44 11.24 9.58 14.18
N ALA A 45 10.44 10.34 14.94
CA ALA A 45 9.49 9.76 15.91
C ALA A 45 8.23 9.14 15.25
N ARG A 46 7.98 9.35 13.95
CA ARG A 46 6.83 8.82 13.21
C ARG A 46 7.19 7.65 12.30
N MET A 47 8.42 7.59 11.83
CA MET A 47 8.88 6.55 10.92
C MET A 47 9.10 5.24 11.67
N GLN A 48 8.39 4.19 11.26
CA GLN A 48 8.48 2.86 11.87
C GLN A 48 9.51 2.00 11.15
N ASP A 49 10.08 1.02 11.84
CA ASP A 49 10.94 0.01 11.21
C ASP A 49 10.05 -1.07 10.57
N LEU A 50 10.09 -1.17 9.22
CA LEU A 50 9.31 -2.16 8.49
C LEU A 50 9.68 -3.59 8.90
N LEU A 51 10.94 -3.87 9.18
CA LEU A 51 11.38 -5.21 9.61
C LEU A 51 10.77 -5.59 10.96
N GLU A 52 10.67 -4.63 11.88
CA GLU A 52 10.01 -4.86 13.17
C GLU A 52 8.51 -5.06 13.00
N LEU A 53 7.85 -4.25 12.15
CA LEU A 53 6.43 -4.38 11.85
C LEU A 53 6.08 -5.78 11.33
N VAL A 54 6.85 -6.31 10.36
CA VAL A 54 6.56 -7.64 9.79
C VAL A 54 6.99 -8.79 10.69
N ARG A 55 7.99 -8.61 11.58
CA ARG A 55 8.36 -9.60 12.59
C ARG A 55 7.32 -9.72 13.69
N THR A 56 6.74 -8.60 14.11
CA THR A 56 5.73 -8.56 15.19
C THR A 56 4.33 -8.88 14.70
N ASN A 57 4.06 -8.71 13.40
CA ASN A 57 2.81 -9.11 12.77
C ASN A 57 2.99 -10.42 12.00
N PRO A 58 2.55 -11.58 12.53
CA PRO A 58 2.77 -12.88 11.89
C PRO A 58 1.98 -13.05 10.57
N TYR A 59 0.95 -12.22 10.34
CA TYR A 59 0.12 -12.32 9.13
C TYR A 59 -0.41 -10.98 8.64
N PRO A 60 0.41 -10.11 8.06
CA PRO A 60 -0.06 -8.92 7.33
C PRO A 60 -0.79 -9.28 6.02
N GLY A 61 -0.77 -10.55 5.63
CA GLY A 61 -1.37 -11.04 4.38
C GLY A 61 -0.59 -10.61 3.15
N ARG A 62 -1.12 -9.68 2.37
CA ARG A 62 -0.41 -9.05 1.26
C ARG A 62 0.06 -7.67 1.73
N GLY A 63 1.24 -7.27 1.30
CA GLY A 63 1.78 -5.96 1.62
C GLY A 63 2.38 -5.28 0.40
N ILE A 64 2.18 -3.97 0.30
CA ILE A 64 2.80 -3.09 -0.70
C ILE A 64 3.60 -2.05 0.05
N VAL A 65 4.83 -1.81 -0.39
CA VAL A 65 5.65 -0.69 0.07
C VAL A 65 6.14 0.09 -1.14
N VAL A 66 5.94 1.39 -1.12
CA VAL A 66 6.45 2.30 -2.16
C VAL A 66 7.45 3.25 -1.51
N GLY A 67 8.69 3.23 -1.98
CA GLY A 67 9.77 4.15 -1.63
C GLY A 67 10.22 4.95 -2.85
N LYS A 68 11.24 5.80 -2.68
CA LYS A 68 11.76 6.69 -3.73
C LYS A 68 12.19 5.95 -5.00
N ASP A 69 12.95 4.87 -4.83
CA ASP A 69 13.52 4.05 -5.91
C ASP A 69 13.17 2.56 -5.76
N ARG A 70 12.26 2.22 -4.84
CA ARG A 70 11.98 0.84 -4.43
C ARG A 70 10.50 0.60 -4.34
N VAL A 71 10.07 -0.55 -4.87
CA VAL A 71 8.69 -1.04 -4.73
C VAL A 71 8.74 -2.50 -4.33
N TYR A 72 8.12 -2.83 -3.20
CA TYR A 72 8.00 -4.19 -2.70
C TYR A 72 6.55 -4.63 -2.68
N TYR A 73 6.32 -5.88 -3.05
CA TYR A 73 5.05 -6.54 -2.92
C TYR A 73 5.25 -7.99 -2.49
N TRP A 74 4.56 -8.41 -1.43
CA TRP A 74 4.61 -9.81 -0.99
C TRP A 74 3.24 -10.43 -0.83
N ILE A 75 3.24 -11.75 -0.91
CA ILE A 75 2.09 -12.57 -0.56
C ILE A 75 2.43 -13.53 0.57
N MET A 76 1.46 -13.71 1.47
CA MET A 76 1.45 -14.73 2.50
C MET A 76 0.21 -15.61 2.34
N GLY A 77 0.25 -16.82 2.87
CA GLY A 77 -0.84 -17.79 2.81
C GLY A 77 -0.93 -18.61 4.08
N ARG A 78 -2.17 -18.91 4.52
CA ARG A 78 -2.44 -19.83 5.64
C ARG A 78 -2.97 -21.19 5.18
N SER A 79 -3.75 -21.23 4.09
CA SER A 79 -4.26 -22.47 3.50
C SER A 79 -3.27 -23.10 2.52
N THR A 80 -3.40 -24.40 2.27
CA THR A 80 -2.60 -25.13 1.27
C THR A 80 -2.70 -24.45 -0.09
N ASN A 81 -3.92 -24.14 -0.56
CA ASN A 81 -4.16 -23.46 -1.84
C ASN A 81 -3.48 -22.09 -1.89
N SER A 82 -3.58 -21.27 -0.84
CA SER A 82 -2.95 -19.94 -0.79
C SER A 82 -1.41 -19.98 -0.72
N ARG A 83 -0.82 -21.06 -0.16
CA ARG A 83 0.63 -21.27 -0.11
C ARG A 83 1.20 -21.87 -1.40
N ASN A 84 0.36 -22.51 -2.21
CA ASN A 84 0.74 -23.17 -3.46
C ASN A 84 0.93 -22.17 -4.61
N ARG A 85 1.74 -21.12 -4.41
CA ARG A 85 1.98 -20.07 -5.40
C ARG A 85 3.45 -19.74 -5.55
N VAL A 86 3.79 -19.26 -6.75
CA VAL A 86 5.07 -18.64 -7.08
C VAL A 86 4.83 -17.38 -7.90
N PHE A 87 5.76 -16.44 -7.86
CA PHE A 87 5.82 -15.32 -8.80
C PHE A 87 6.63 -15.71 -10.03
N VAL A 88 6.07 -15.43 -11.19
CA VAL A 88 6.72 -15.65 -12.49
C VAL A 88 6.77 -14.33 -13.24
N ALA A 89 7.93 -14.02 -13.83
CA ALA A 89 8.10 -12.81 -14.65
C ALA A 89 7.24 -12.91 -15.93
N THR A 90 6.67 -11.76 -16.32
CA THR A 90 5.96 -11.58 -17.61
C THR A 90 6.62 -10.46 -18.39
N GLU A 91 6.17 -10.20 -19.61
CA GLU A 91 6.69 -9.11 -20.44
C GLU A 91 6.50 -7.73 -19.79
N ASP A 92 5.39 -7.52 -19.09
CA ASP A 92 4.97 -6.25 -18.52
C ASP A 92 4.93 -6.22 -16.97
N GLY A 93 5.49 -7.26 -16.32
CA GLY A 93 5.49 -7.34 -14.87
C GLY A 93 5.69 -8.75 -14.33
N ILE A 94 4.76 -9.19 -13.46
CA ILE A 94 4.75 -10.55 -12.92
C ILE A 94 3.33 -11.08 -12.82
N ARG A 95 3.19 -12.41 -12.78
CA ARG A 95 1.95 -13.08 -12.42
C ARG A 95 2.18 -14.11 -11.32
N THR A 96 1.12 -14.48 -10.63
CA THR A 96 1.11 -15.64 -9.75
C THR A 96 0.82 -16.90 -10.57
N GLU A 97 1.50 -17.99 -10.25
CA GLU A 97 1.20 -19.34 -10.77
C GLU A 97 1.09 -20.34 -9.63
N ALA A 98 0.37 -21.44 -9.86
CA ALA A 98 0.42 -22.56 -8.94
C ALA A 98 1.81 -23.21 -9.00
N HIS A 99 2.43 -23.43 -7.83
CA HIS A 99 3.68 -24.20 -7.75
C HIS A 99 3.45 -25.66 -8.14
N ASP A 100 2.40 -26.28 -7.60
CA ASP A 100 1.92 -27.59 -7.98
C ASP A 100 0.49 -27.48 -8.54
N PRO A 101 0.31 -27.64 -9.86
CA PRO A 101 -1.03 -27.56 -10.48
C PRO A 101 -2.03 -28.59 -9.94
N ALA A 102 -1.55 -29.74 -9.41
CA ALA A 102 -2.42 -30.77 -8.84
C ALA A 102 -3.09 -30.33 -7.51
N LEU A 103 -2.53 -29.32 -6.83
CA LEU A 103 -3.04 -28.76 -5.57
C LEU A 103 -3.88 -27.47 -5.81
N LEU A 104 -4.14 -27.09 -7.05
CA LEU A 104 -4.92 -25.91 -7.38
C LEU A 104 -6.41 -26.22 -7.30
N GLU A 105 -7.08 -25.71 -6.27
CA GLU A 105 -8.52 -25.92 -6.07
C GLU A 105 -9.36 -24.87 -6.80
N ASP A 106 -9.11 -23.58 -6.52
CA ASP A 106 -9.80 -22.43 -7.14
C ASP A 106 -8.78 -21.37 -7.54
N PRO A 107 -8.60 -21.13 -8.86
CA PRO A 107 -7.66 -20.12 -9.33
C PRO A 107 -8.14 -18.68 -9.15
N SER A 108 -9.43 -18.43 -8.98
CA SER A 108 -10.05 -17.12 -9.16
C SER A 108 -9.50 -16.02 -8.24
N LEU A 109 -9.07 -16.38 -7.01
CA LEU A 109 -8.53 -15.43 -6.03
C LEU A 109 -7.03 -15.56 -5.82
N ILE A 110 -6.36 -16.50 -6.50
CA ILE A 110 -4.93 -16.78 -6.28
C ILE A 110 -4.06 -16.63 -7.52
N ILE A 111 -4.66 -16.71 -8.73
CA ILE A 111 -3.95 -16.54 -10.00
C ILE A 111 -4.35 -15.18 -10.61
N TYR A 112 -3.41 -14.24 -10.64
CA TYR A 112 -3.59 -12.87 -11.13
C TYR A 112 -2.23 -12.23 -11.45
N HIS A 113 -2.24 -11.04 -12.06
CA HIS A 113 -1.06 -10.23 -12.26
C HIS A 113 -0.92 -9.22 -11.12
N PRO A 114 -0.06 -9.44 -10.09
CA PRO A 114 0.10 -8.47 -9.02
C PRO A 114 0.83 -7.20 -9.45
N VAL A 115 1.67 -7.28 -10.49
CA VAL A 115 2.44 -6.15 -11.00
C VAL A 115 2.33 -6.11 -12.51
N ARG A 116 1.95 -4.94 -13.05
CA ARG A 116 1.96 -4.66 -14.50
C ARG A 116 2.37 -3.22 -14.76
N THR A 117 2.92 -2.98 -15.95
CA THR A 117 3.09 -1.61 -16.46
C THR A 117 1.78 -1.11 -17.08
N MET A 118 1.50 0.18 -16.92
CA MET A 118 0.41 0.92 -17.54
C MET A 118 1.02 2.16 -18.22
N GLY A 119 1.42 2.00 -19.47
CA GLY A 119 2.28 2.97 -20.14
C GLY A 119 3.66 3.00 -19.47
N ASP A 120 4.05 4.16 -18.91
CA ASP A 120 5.28 4.38 -18.17
C ASP A 120 5.13 4.22 -16.64
N LYS A 121 3.94 3.87 -16.17
CA LYS A 121 3.61 3.72 -14.74
C LYS A 121 3.69 2.26 -14.33
N LEU A 122 4.07 2.04 -13.06
CA LEU A 122 4.04 0.73 -12.43
C LEU A 122 2.77 0.58 -11.58
N VAL A 123 1.95 -0.42 -11.87
CA VAL A 123 0.77 -0.77 -11.08
C VAL A 123 1.05 -2.01 -10.26
N VAL A 124 0.76 -1.95 -8.95
CA VAL A 124 0.97 -3.06 -8.00
C VAL A 124 -0.28 -3.28 -7.20
N THR A 125 -0.80 -4.51 -7.16
CA THR A 125 -2.01 -4.84 -6.39
C THR A 125 -1.97 -6.26 -5.81
N ASN A 126 -2.94 -6.59 -4.96
CA ASN A 126 -3.08 -7.93 -4.39
C ASN A 126 -4.10 -8.83 -5.07
N GLY A 127 -4.55 -8.48 -6.28
CA GLY A 127 -5.57 -9.26 -6.98
C GLY A 127 -5.75 -8.87 -8.44
N ASP A 128 -6.80 -9.37 -9.07
CA ASP A 128 -7.15 -9.15 -10.47
C ASP A 128 -7.59 -7.70 -10.81
N GLN A 129 -7.69 -6.82 -9.81
CA GLN A 129 -7.90 -5.39 -10.06
C GLN A 129 -6.72 -4.74 -10.80
N THR A 130 -5.53 -5.34 -10.83
CA THR A 130 -4.42 -4.87 -11.67
C THR A 130 -4.85 -4.79 -13.13
N ASP A 131 -5.44 -5.85 -13.65
CA ASP A 131 -5.89 -5.91 -15.04
C ASP A 131 -6.98 -4.87 -15.30
N THR A 132 -7.92 -4.70 -14.36
CA THR A 132 -8.97 -3.66 -14.46
C THR A 132 -8.39 -2.25 -14.51
N ILE A 133 -7.35 -1.95 -13.69
CA ILE A 133 -6.68 -0.65 -13.67
C ILE A 133 -5.97 -0.40 -15.01
N VAL A 134 -5.23 -1.39 -15.50
CA VAL A 134 -4.49 -1.29 -16.77
C VAL A 134 -5.44 -1.14 -17.96
N GLU A 135 -6.52 -1.93 -18.03
CA GLU A 135 -7.54 -1.85 -19.08
C GLU A 135 -8.23 -0.48 -19.12
N LYS A 136 -8.51 0.10 -17.97
CA LYS A 136 -9.11 1.44 -17.90
C LYS A 136 -8.11 2.57 -18.18
N GLY A 137 -6.81 2.31 -18.08
CA GLY A 137 -5.76 3.32 -18.23
C GLY A 137 -5.78 4.39 -17.14
N ASP A 138 -6.53 4.18 -16.06
CA ASP A 138 -6.72 5.11 -14.97
C ASP A 138 -6.84 4.38 -13.63
N PHE A 139 -5.99 4.76 -12.66
CA PHE A 139 -5.92 4.12 -11.35
C PHE A 139 -7.20 4.28 -10.54
N PHE A 140 -7.72 5.51 -10.47
CA PHE A 140 -8.92 5.80 -9.71
C PHE A 140 -10.14 5.10 -10.31
N ALA A 141 -10.35 5.22 -11.63
CA ALA A 141 -11.45 4.56 -12.32
C ALA A 141 -11.37 3.02 -12.23
N GLY A 142 -10.17 2.46 -12.26
CA GLY A 142 -9.93 1.03 -12.06
C GLY A 142 -10.34 0.57 -10.66
N CYS A 143 -9.88 1.27 -9.62
CA CYS A 143 -10.25 0.97 -8.24
C CYS A 143 -11.75 1.17 -7.98
N MET A 144 -12.37 2.23 -8.54
CA MET A 144 -13.80 2.49 -8.38
C MET A 144 -14.68 1.41 -9.01
N ALA A 145 -14.18 0.69 -10.02
CA ALA A 145 -14.89 -0.41 -10.68
C ALA A 145 -14.83 -1.75 -9.90
N ARG A 146 -14.10 -1.78 -8.79
CA ARG A 146 -13.89 -2.99 -7.97
C ARG A 146 -14.39 -2.81 -6.54
N GLU A 147 -14.51 -3.93 -5.86
CA GLU A 147 -14.82 -4.03 -4.44
C GLU A 147 -13.80 -4.95 -3.76
N TYR A 148 -13.89 -5.13 -2.45
CA TYR A 148 -13.13 -6.15 -1.71
C TYR A 148 -13.36 -7.56 -2.27
N GLU A 149 -12.52 -8.53 -1.88
CA GLU A 149 -12.68 -9.91 -2.35
C GLU A 149 -13.92 -10.58 -1.71
N PRO A 150 -14.66 -11.42 -2.48
CA PRO A 150 -15.89 -12.05 -2.00
C PRO A 150 -15.63 -13.32 -1.16
N ASP A 151 -14.59 -13.30 -0.31
CA ASP A 151 -14.10 -14.42 0.49
C ASP A 151 -14.58 -14.34 1.96
N ALA A 152 -15.90 -14.34 2.16
CA ALA A 152 -16.44 -14.35 3.53
C ALA A 152 -15.81 -15.47 4.38
N PRO A 153 -15.56 -15.25 5.68
CA PRO A 153 -15.88 -14.05 6.48
C PRO A 153 -14.83 -12.95 6.45
N ASN A 154 -13.70 -13.14 5.76
CA ASN A 154 -12.59 -12.19 5.78
C ASN A 154 -12.86 -10.94 4.94
N PHE A 155 -13.58 -11.08 3.80
CA PHE A 155 -13.78 -10.00 2.85
C PHE A 155 -12.46 -9.27 2.58
N THR A 156 -11.47 -10.05 2.12
CA THR A 156 -10.07 -9.60 1.95
C THR A 156 -10.02 -8.24 1.25
N PRO A 157 -9.39 -7.24 1.86
CA PRO A 157 -9.26 -5.92 1.24
C PRO A 157 -8.44 -6.00 -0.04
N ARG A 158 -8.82 -5.18 -1.03
CA ARG A 158 -7.97 -4.95 -2.20
C ARG A 158 -7.09 -3.74 -1.94
N ILE A 159 -5.79 -3.97 -1.89
CA ILE A 159 -4.76 -2.93 -1.80
C ILE A 159 -4.12 -2.72 -3.16
N SER A 160 -3.85 -1.48 -3.50
CA SER A 160 -3.28 -1.12 -4.80
C SER A 160 -2.34 0.06 -4.67
N ALA A 161 -1.34 0.12 -5.55
CA ALA A 161 -0.48 1.28 -5.75
C ALA A 161 -0.26 1.53 -7.24
N VAL A 162 -0.09 2.79 -7.63
CA VAL A 162 0.45 3.19 -8.92
C VAL A 162 1.61 4.15 -8.68
N VAL A 163 2.74 3.88 -9.29
CA VAL A 163 3.95 4.71 -9.21
C VAL A 163 4.19 5.36 -10.57
N ASN A 164 4.32 6.69 -10.55
CA ASN A 164 4.56 7.49 -11.74
C ASN A 164 6.07 7.66 -11.99
N PRO A 165 6.51 7.96 -13.22
CA PRO A 165 7.92 8.16 -13.55
C PRO A 165 8.60 9.31 -12.81
N ASP A 166 7.83 10.32 -12.38
CA ASP A 166 8.32 11.46 -11.60
C ASP A 166 8.52 11.15 -10.10
N GLY A 167 8.25 9.90 -9.69
CA GLY A 167 8.35 9.44 -8.31
C GLY A 167 7.11 9.71 -7.46
N SER A 168 6.12 10.43 -7.97
CA SER A 168 4.81 10.55 -7.30
C SER A 168 4.06 9.22 -7.38
N PHE A 169 3.20 8.95 -6.40
CA PHE A 169 2.44 7.71 -6.39
C PHE A 169 1.09 7.85 -5.69
N GLN A 170 0.22 6.90 -5.96
CA GLN A 170 -1.06 6.77 -5.28
C GLN A 170 -1.18 5.37 -4.70
N MET A 171 -1.83 5.28 -3.55
CA MET A 171 -2.21 4.01 -2.93
C MET A 171 -3.71 3.98 -2.68
N SER A 172 -4.30 2.81 -2.65
CA SER A 172 -5.71 2.64 -2.29
C SER A 172 -5.96 1.36 -1.51
N ILE A 173 -7.04 1.37 -0.72
CA ILE A 173 -7.61 0.19 -0.12
C ILE A 173 -9.12 0.19 -0.32
N LEU A 174 -9.64 -0.96 -0.77
CA LEU A 174 -11.07 -1.24 -0.89
C LEU A 174 -11.41 -2.31 0.13
N LYS A 175 -12.24 -1.98 1.10
CA LYS A 175 -12.51 -2.87 2.24
C LYS A 175 -13.99 -2.93 2.58
N HIS A 176 -14.41 -4.05 3.17
CA HIS A 176 -15.76 -4.21 3.70
C HIS A 176 -15.96 -3.31 4.91
N ALA A 177 -17.02 -2.50 4.88
CA ALA A 177 -17.44 -1.66 6.00
C ALA A 177 -18.96 -1.62 6.06
N SER A 178 -19.54 -2.20 7.11
CA SER A 178 -20.99 -2.20 7.38
C SER A 178 -21.85 -2.61 6.16
N GLY A 179 -21.46 -3.70 5.49
CA GLY A 179 -22.17 -4.22 4.32
C GLY A 179 -21.96 -3.46 3.02
N ARG A 180 -21.00 -2.55 2.98
CA ARG A 180 -20.65 -1.73 1.80
C ARG A 180 -19.17 -1.77 1.55
N CYS A 181 -18.75 -1.39 0.33
CA CYS A 181 -17.35 -1.19 0.02
C CYS A 181 -16.93 0.24 0.37
N LEU A 182 -16.04 0.37 1.36
CA LEU A 182 -15.31 1.60 1.63
C LEU A 182 -14.07 1.64 0.72
N ARG A 183 -13.84 2.80 0.09
CA ARG A 183 -12.69 3.05 -0.79
C ARG A 183 -11.92 4.24 -0.25
N GLU A 184 -10.65 4.02 0.08
CA GLU A 184 -9.74 5.07 0.55
C GLU A 184 -8.60 5.23 -0.46
N PHE A 185 -8.22 6.47 -0.74
CA PHE A 185 -7.15 6.84 -1.67
C PHE A 185 -6.17 7.78 -0.97
N PHE A 186 -4.89 7.53 -1.18
CA PHE A 186 -3.77 8.28 -0.61
C PHE A 186 -2.86 8.71 -1.75
N CYS A 187 -2.58 10.00 -1.87
CA CYS A 187 -1.78 10.58 -2.94
C CYS A 187 -0.52 11.21 -2.35
N TYR A 188 0.64 10.86 -2.92
CA TYR A 188 1.94 11.31 -2.47
C TYR A 188 2.70 11.96 -3.62
N GLU A 189 3.38 13.07 -3.35
CA GLU A 189 4.24 13.77 -4.32
C GLU A 189 5.59 13.05 -4.51
N GLY A 190 5.87 12.05 -3.68
CA GLY A 190 7.07 11.22 -3.67
C GLY A 190 7.47 10.83 -2.25
N CYS A 191 8.65 10.23 -2.09
CA CYS A 191 9.25 9.94 -0.79
C CYS A 191 10.70 10.42 -0.71
N ASP A 192 11.14 10.69 0.53
CA ASP A 192 12.56 10.90 0.84
C ASP A 192 13.35 9.59 0.67
N GLU A 193 14.68 9.70 0.54
CA GLU A 193 15.55 8.54 0.46
C GLU A 193 15.52 7.71 1.76
N GLY A 194 15.44 6.39 1.62
CA GLY A 194 15.34 5.47 2.76
C GLY A 194 13.96 5.42 3.42
N VAL A 195 13.00 6.22 2.95
CA VAL A 195 11.61 6.25 3.44
C VAL A 195 10.70 5.52 2.46
N GLY A 196 9.70 4.84 2.99
CA GLY A 196 8.62 4.23 2.20
C GLY A 196 7.28 4.34 2.90
N TYR A 197 6.22 4.07 2.15
CA TYR A 197 4.85 3.99 2.66
C TYR A 197 4.31 2.58 2.48
N PHE A 198 3.89 2.01 3.59
CA PHE A 198 3.46 0.62 3.70
C PHE A 198 1.96 0.51 3.92
N ILE A 199 1.33 -0.37 3.14
CA ILE A 199 -0.06 -0.80 3.31
C ILE A 199 -0.15 -2.32 3.24
N SER A 200 -1.02 -2.92 4.05
CA SER A 200 -1.26 -4.38 4.03
C SER A 200 -2.75 -4.70 3.99
N THR A 201 -3.08 -5.95 3.70
CA THR A 201 -4.48 -6.38 3.77
C THR A 201 -4.97 -6.52 5.21
N TYR A 202 -4.09 -6.93 6.15
CA TYR A 202 -4.47 -7.21 7.52
C TYR A 202 -3.52 -6.57 8.53
N GLN A 203 -4.05 -6.21 9.70
CA GLN A 203 -3.27 -5.70 10.82
C GLN A 203 -2.62 -6.79 11.66
N GLY A 204 -3.01 -8.05 11.46
CA GLY A 204 -2.52 -9.18 12.22
C GLY A 204 -3.22 -10.48 11.87
N ASP A 205 -2.94 -11.51 12.65
CA ASP A 205 -3.64 -12.77 12.55
C ASP A 205 -4.98 -12.73 13.31
N GLY A 206 -5.92 -13.60 12.95
CA GLY A 206 -7.25 -13.64 13.55
C GLY A 206 -8.25 -14.50 12.78
N ASN A 207 -9.49 -14.56 13.33
CA ASN A 207 -10.63 -15.20 12.70
C ASN A 207 -11.94 -14.48 13.09
N PRO A 208 -12.53 -13.62 12.21
CA PRO A 208 -11.98 -13.22 10.90
C PRO A 208 -10.68 -12.41 11.03
N LEU A 209 -9.93 -12.30 9.94
CA LEU A 209 -8.71 -11.51 9.90
C LEU A 209 -9.01 -10.02 10.08
N PRO A 210 -8.29 -9.31 10.97
CA PRO A 210 -8.52 -7.87 11.18
C PRO A 210 -8.02 -7.07 9.98
N THR A 211 -8.93 -6.41 9.28
CA THR A 211 -8.62 -5.55 8.11
C THR A 211 -7.71 -4.39 8.49
N PHE A 212 -6.78 -4.04 7.61
CA PHE A 212 -5.94 -2.85 7.75
C PHE A 212 -6.81 -1.59 7.89
N ALA A 213 -6.42 -0.71 8.81
CA ALA A 213 -7.11 0.54 9.08
C ALA A 213 -6.12 1.69 9.26
N GLY A 214 -6.56 2.89 8.90
CA GLY A 214 -5.74 4.10 8.92
C GLY A 214 -5.05 4.36 7.59
N GLU A 215 -4.09 5.26 7.63
CA GLU A 215 -3.25 5.68 6.50
C GLU A 215 -2.12 4.67 6.26
N PRO A 216 -1.53 4.62 5.06
CA PRO A 216 -0.27 3.90 4.84
C PRO A 216 0.80 4.35 5.84
N VAL A 217 1.49 3.39 6.43
CA VAL A 217 2.47 3.64 7.49
C VAL A 217 3.78 4.11 6.88
N GLU A 218 4.30 5.24 7.37
CA GLU A 218 5.64 5.70 7.01
C GLU A 218 6.69 4.79 7.64
N VAL A 219 7.57 4.20 6.82
CA VAL A 219 8.52 3.17 7.25
C VAL A 219 9.93 3.42 6.72
N LYS A 220 10.91 2.96 7.50
CA LYS A 220 12.27 2.82 7.00
C LYS A 220 12.34 1.67 5.99
N MET A 221 12.88 1.95 4.79
CA MET A 221 13.03 0.96 3.73
C MET A 221 14.19 0.01 4.01
N PRO A 222 13.93 -1.31 4.15
CA PRO A 222 15.01 -2.31 4.28
C PRO A 222 15.55 -2.73 2.91
N GLU A 223 16.65 -3.48 2.93
CA GLU A 223 17.06 -4.25 1.76
C GLU A 223 16.11 -5.44 1.50
N PRO A 224 15.96 -5.86 0.23
CA PRO A 224 15.03 -6.95 -0.11
C PRO A 224 15.28 -8.26 0.62
N ASP A 225 16.56 -8.66 0.80
CA ASP A 225 16.94 -9.89 1.49
C ASP A 225 16.59 -9.83 3.00
N GLU A 226 16.72 -8.65 3.60
CA GLU A 226 16.34 -8.42 5.01
C GLU A 226 14.83 -8.54 5.17
N LEU A 227 14.04 -7.92 4.26
CA LEU A 227 12.58 -8.02 4.27
C LEU A 227 12.14 -9.48 4.09
N TRP A 228 12.68 -10.19 3.10
CA TRP A 228 12.37 -11.60 2.88
C TRP A 228 12.64 -12.47 4.11
N SER A 229 13.75 -12.20 4.79
CA SER A 229 14.14 -12.91 6.01
C SER A 229 13.27 -12.54 7.21
N ALA A 230 12.74 -11.32 7.27
CA ALA A 230 11.91 -10.84 8.37
C ALA A 230 10.45 -11.33 8.29
N LEU A 231 9.94 -11.62 7.10
CA LEU A 231 8.59 -12.17 6.92
C LEU A 231 8.45 -13.52 7.63
N ASN A 232 7.31 -13.75 8.28
CA ASN A 232 7.03 -15.01 9.01
C ASN A 232 7.28 -16.24 8.12
N ALA A 233 8.19 -17.10 8.55
CA ALA A 233 8.69 -18.24 7.76
C ALA A 233 7.60 -19.24 7.37
N ASP A 234 6.57 -19.43 8.21
CA ASP A 234 5.50 -20.38 7.94
C ASP A 234 4.51 -19.86 6.91
N ASN A 235 4.28 -18.56 6.91
CA ASN A 235 3.23 -17.91 6.12
C ASN A 235 3.73 -17.24 4.84
N LYS A 236 5.02 -16.82 4.74
CA LYS A 236 5.55 -16.20 3.52
C LYS A 236 5.46 -17.14 2.32
N VAL A 237 5.14 -16.61 1.17
CA VAL A 237 4.99 -17.36 -0.10
C VAL A 237 5.93 -16.81 -1.16
N SER A 238 5.78 -15.54 -1.52
CA SER A 238 6.64 -14.87 -2.50
C SER A 238 6.80 -13.39 -2.19
N LEU A 239 7.91 -12.80 -2.66
CA LEU A 239 8.20 -11.38 -2.59
C LEU A 239 8.70 -10.90 -3.98
N TYR A 240 8.10 -9.84 -4.48
CA TYR A 240 8.59 -9.01 -5.58
C TYR A 240 9.32 -7.81 -4.99
N ALA A 241 10.55 -7.59 -5.43
CA ALA A 241 11.35 -6.44 -5.09
C ALA A 241 11.86 -5.78 -6.37
N ASN A 242 11.50 -4.51 -6.59
CA ASN A 242 12.05 -3.65 -7.63
C ASN A 242 12.89 -2.58 -6.94
N VAL A 243 14.16 -2.52 -7.24
CA VAL A 243 15.12 -1.54 -6.71
C VAL A 243 15.84 -0.88 -7.88
N GLY A 244 15.60 0.40 -8.09
CA GLY A 244 16.19 1.15 -9.21
C GLY A 244 15.86 0.55 -10.58
N GLY A 245 14.70 -0.06 -10.76
CA GLY A 245 14.29 -0.74 -11.99
C GLY A 245 14.78 -2.20 -12.10
N GLN A 246 15.61 -2.67 -11.18
CA GLN A 246 16.05 -4.08 -11.14
C GLN A 246 15.07 -4.91 -10.30
N VAL A 247 14.49 -5.94 -10.93
CA VAL A 247 13.51 -6.82 -10.30
C VAL A 247 14.20 -8.08 -9.79
N LYS A 248 13.94 -8.41 -8.51
CA LYS A 248 14.27 -9.70 -7.89
C LYS A 248 12.99 -10.35 -7.36
N LEU A 249 12.79 -11.62 -7.67
CA LEU A 249 11.70 -12.43 -7.16
C LEU A 249 12.23 -13.42 -6.14
N TYR A 250 11.49 -13.59 -5.05
CA TYR A 250 11.72 -14.60 -4.05
C TYR A 250 10.50 -15.50 -3.98
N ASN A 251 10.72 -16.80 -4.00
CA ASN A 251 9.68 -17.82 -4.01
C ASN A 251 10.04 -18.94 -3.04
N LYS A 252 9.37 -18.99 -1.90
CA LYS A 252 9.62 -20.05 -0.89
C LYS A 252 9.55 -21.46 -1.47
N ASN A 253 8.58 -21.69 -2.35
CA ASN A 253 8.38 -23.01 -2.99
C ASN A 253 9.48 -23.38 -3.99
N LEU A 254 10.33 -22.44 -4.40
CA LEU A 254 11.48 -22.68 -5.28
C LEU A 254 12.81 -22.74 -4.50
N GLY A 255 12.78 -22.57 -3.16
CA GLY A 255 13.94 -22.73 -2.28
C GLY A 255 14.63 -21.44 -1.89
N ASP A 256 13.99 -20.26 -2.10
CA ASP A 256 14.52 -18.96 -1.63
C ASP A 256 14.30 -18.75 -0.11
#